data_4ae4b71ed6550681844875bbd4745929
#
_entry.id   4ae4b71ed6550681844875bbd4745929
#
_cell.length_a   1.000
_cell.length_b   1.000
_cell.length_c   1.000
_cell.angle_alpha   90.00
_cell.angle_beta   90.00
_cell.angle_gamma   90.00
#
_symmetry.space_group_name_H-M   'P 1'
#
loop_
_entity.id
_entity.type
_entity.pdbx_description
1 polymer ?
#
loop_
_entity_poly.entity_id
_entity_poly.type
_entity_poly.pdbx_seq_one_letter_code
_entity_poly.pdbx_strand_id
1 'polypeptide(L)'
;MLRRVPAWVMASVAAVLLLSVQLTYSWLLNRASDPVFAQLGSIRVASPLKVAVPATPAPVRLAGFLAPEVAQGLVAVKDSADRSVITLRGDGVFASGSAEVSSNFDGLLARIGDALATVPGAVVVVGHTDNVRPSATSRLGSNFDLSQARAKTVARLLAQRAGPAERYRSEGRGETEPLVPNDSAANRARNRRVDITVLIPSQAQ
;
A
#
# COMPACT_ATOMS: atom_id res chain seq x y z
N MET A 1 -22.67 -44.41 83.65
CA MET A 1 -23.76 -44.14 82.71
C MET A 1 -23.37 -42.93 81.89
N LEU A 2 -22.86 -43.14 80.70
CA LEU A 2 -22.59 -42.02 79.73
C LEU A 2 -23.94 -41.55 79.18
N ARG A 3 -24.35 -40.30 79.48
CA ARG A 3 -25.52 -39.70 78.91
C ARG A 3 -25.23 -39.46 77.41
N ARG A 4 -26.00 -40.10 76.52
CA ARG A 4 -25.92 -39.89 75.08
C ARG A 4 -26.34 -38.43 74.74
N VAL A 5 -25.45 -37.66 74.16
CA VAL A 5 -25.76 -36.29 73.73
C VAL A 5 -26.81 -36.37 72.63
N PRO A 6 -27.91 -35.59 72.68
CA PRO A 6 -28.97 -35.61 71.66
C PRO A 6 -28.44 -35.21 70.33
N ALA A 7 -28.93 -35.83 69.25
CA ALA A 7 -28.46 -35.58 67.87
C ALA A 7 -28.57 -34.11 67.40
N TRP A 8 -29.57 -33.39 67.89
CA TRP A 8 -29.72 -31.95 67.60
C TRP A 8 -28.59 -31.09 68.15
N VAL A 9 -28.03 -31.45 69.34
CA VAL A 9 -26.89 -30.77 69.97
C VAL A 9 -25.65 -30.99 69.09
N MET A 10 -25.44 -32.19 68.61
CA MET A 10 -24.32 -32.49 67.70
C MET A 10 -24.44 -31.77 66.35
N ALA A 11 -25.65 -31.69 65.82
CA ALA A 11 -25.90 -30.94 64.55
C ALA A 11 -25.66 -29.45 64.79
N SER A 12 -26.07 -28.86 65.88
CA SER A 12 -25.85 -27.44 66.17
C SER A 12 -24.35 -27.12 66.35
N VAL A 13 -23.63 -27.98 67.06
CA VAL A 13 -22.17 -27.81 67.22
C VAL A 13 -21.45 -27.90 65.86
N ALA A 14 -21.84 -28.86 65.00
CA ALA A 14 -21.26 -28.97 63.65
C ALA A 14 -21.56 -27.73 62.78
N ALA A 15 -22.80 -27.19 62.84
CA ALA A 15 -23.15 -25.98 62.10
C ALA A 15 -22.36 -24.75 62.57
N VAL A 16 -22.15 -24.59 63.92
CA VAL A 16 -21.35 -23.49 64.48
C VAL A 16 -19.88 -23.60 64.03
N LEU A 17 -19.32 -24.81 64.05
CA LEU A 17 -17.96 -25.03 63.56
C LEU A 17 -17.77 -24.74 62.08
N LEU A 18 -18.73 -25.15 61.26
CA LEU A 18 -18.70 -24.85 59.79
C LEU A 18 -18.78 -23.34 59.55
N LEU A 19 -19.67 -22.62 60.24
CA LEU A 19 -19.81 -21.18 60.14
C LEU A 19 -18.54 -20.46 60.59
N SER A 20 -17.90 -20.90 61.68
CA SER A 20 -16.66 -20.30 62.12
C SER A 20 -15.50 -20.51 61.16
N VAL A 21 -15.40 -21.69 60.55
CA VAL A 21 -14.42 -21.95 59.50
C VAL A 21 -14.66 -21.08 58.23
N GLN A 22 -15.91 -20.93 57.84
CA GLN A 22 -16.23 -20.05 56.68
C GLN A 22 -15.91 -18.58 56.97
N LEU A 23 -16.23 -18.08 58.17
CA LEU A 23 -15.95 -16.70 58.53
C LEU A 23 -14.43 -16.44 58.64
N THR A 24 -13.68 -17.37 59.23
CA THR A 24 -12.22 -17.23 59.27
C THR A 24 -11.57 -17.32 57.90
N TYR A 25 -12.07 -18.19 57.03
CA TYR A 25 -11.56 -18.30 55.65
C TYR A 25 -11.85 -17.03 54.83
N SER A 26 -13.08 -16.50 54.91
CA SER A 26 -13.45 -15.24 54.28
C SER A 26 -12.63 -14.06 54.80
N TRP A 27 -12.38 -13.98 56.09
CA TRP A 27 -11.57 -12.95 56.70
C TRP A 27 -10.10 -13.04 56.25
N LEU A 28 -9.56 -14.27 56.17
CA LEU A 28 -8.18 -14.51 55.71
C LEU A 28 -8.00 -14.11 54.23
N LEU A 29 -8.94 -14.47 53.40
CA LEU A 29 -8.93 -14.10 51.97
C LEU A 29 -9.02 -12.58 51.77
N ASN A 30 -9.89 -11.92 52.50
CA ASN A 30 -10.04 -10.46 52.41
C ASN A 30 -8.77 -9.73 52.89
N ARG A 31 -8.14 -10.23 53.97
CA ARG A 31 -6.90 -9.64 54.51
C ARG A 31 -5.67 -9.87 53.59
N ALA A 32 -5.64 -10.98 52.84
CA ALA A 32 -4.57 -11.29 51.92
C ALA A 32 -4.65 -10.46 50.63
N SER A 33 -5.83 -9.96 50.28
CA SER A 33 -6.05 -9.21 49.04
C SER A 33 -5.73 -7.71 49.15
N ASP A 34 -5.97 -7.13 50.34
CA ASP A 34 -5.85 -5.67 50.53
C ASP A 34 -4.45 -5.09 50.24
N PRO A 35 -3.32 -5.69 50.67
CA PRO A 35 -2.00 -5.10 50.41
C PRO A 35 -1.57 -5.21 48.94
N VAL A 36 -2.04 -6.21 48.23
CA VAL A 36 -1.67 -6.43 46.82
C VAL A 36 -2.40 -5.45 45.92
N PHE A 37 -3.68 -5.23 46.15
CA PHE A 37 -4.47 -4.26 45.38
C PHE A 37 -4.10 -2.81 45.69
N ALA A 38 -3.73 -2.51 46.95
CA ALA A 38 -3.24 -1.18 47.33
C ALA A 38 -1.90 -0.83 46.65
N GLN A 39 -1.01 -1.79 46.44
CA GLN A 39 0.24 -1.60 45.73
C GLN A 39 0.02 -1.45 44.21
N LEU A 40 -0.96 -2.14 43.61
CA LEU A 40 -1.30 -2.00 42.18
C LEU A 40 -1.94 -0.64 41.89
N GLY A 41 -2.69 -0.07 42.85
CA GLY A 41 -3.29 1.26 42.70
C GLY A 41 -2.26 2.40 42.69
N SER A 42 -1.04 2.17 43.18
CA SER A 42 0.07 3.14 43.18
C SER A 42 0.94 3.05 41.93
N ILE A 43 0.76 2.05 41.09
CA ILE A 43 1.36 2.02 39.76
C ILE A 43 0.61 3.08 38.94
N ARG A 44 1.06 4.34 39.04
CA ARG A 44 0.76 5.30 38.00
C ARG A 44 1.26 4.65 36.72
N VAL A 45 0.34 4.16 35.88
CA VAL A 45 0.62 3.93 34.49
C VAL A 45 1.11 5.29 34.02
N ALA A 46 2.44 5.47 33.92
CA ALA A 46 3.00 6.63 33.26
C ALA A 46 2.21 6.73 31.97
N SER A 47 1.58 7.89 31.76
CA SER A 47 0.82 8.18 30.52
C SER A 47 1.54 7.48 29.38
N PRO A 48 0.85 6.70 28.53
CA PRO A 48 1.54 5.95 27.50
C PRO A 48 2.51 6.95 26.88
N LEU A 49 3.81 6.67 27.01
CA LEU A 49 4.82 7.41 26.29
C LEU A 49 4.24 7.47 24.89
N LYS A 50 3.83 8.68 24.47
CA LYS A 50 3.49 8.94 23.10
C LYS A 50 4.80 8.68 22.36
N VAL A 51 5.04 7.39 22.09
CA VAL A 51 6.09 6.97 21.16
C VAL A 51 5.70 7.76 19.93
N ALA A 52 6.42 8.86 19.70
CA ALA A 52 6.35 9.53 18.44
C ALA A 52 6.73 8.44 17.44
N VAL A 53 5.73 7.75 16.91
CA VAL A 53 5.90 6.95 15.71
C VAL A 53 6.56 7.95 14.75
N PRO A 54 7.82 7.71 14.34
CA PRO A 54 8.47 8.64 13.42
C PRO A 54 7.45 8.82 12.31
N ALA A 55 7.05 10.08 12.08
CA ALA A 55 6.04 10.40 11.10
C ALA A 55 6.47 9.69 9.84
N THR A 56 5.71 8.68 9.43
CA THR A 56 5.93 8.01 8.15
C THR A 56 6.04 9.15 7.15
N PRO A 57 7.17 9.32 6.46
CA PRO A 57 7.35 10.44 5.56
C PRO A 57 6.11 10.49 4.69
N ALA A 58 5.46 11.66 4.64
CA ALA A 58 4.20 11.81 3.93
C ALA A 58 4.38 11.20 2.55
N PRO A 59 3.52 10.28 2.11
CA PRO A 59 3.73 9.58 0.85
C PRO A 59 3.95 10.63 -0.23
N VAL A 60 5.04 10.50 -0.97
CA VAL A 60 5.36 11.43 -2.05
C VAL A 60 4.20 11.40 -3.02
N ARG A 61 3.46 12.48 -3.11
CA ARG A 61 2.23 12.56 -3.90
C ARG A 61 2.54 13.13 -5.26
N LEU A 62 2.88 12.26 -6.21
CA LEU A 62 3.05 12.64 -7.61
C LEU A 62 1.75 13.19 -8.22
N ALA A 63 0.59 12.76 -7.71
CA ALA A 63 -0.71 13.31 -8.10
C ALA A 63 -0.81 14.81 -7.85
N GLY A 64 -0.24 15.33 -6.75
CA GLY A 64 -0.21 16.76 -6.49
C GLY A 64 0.69 17.52 -7.46
N PHE A 65 1.84 16.95 -7.80
CA PHE A 65 2.79 17.57 -8.74
C PHE A 65 2.25 17.59 -10.18
N LEU A 66 1.54 16.55 -10.59
CA LEU A 66 0.95 16.39 -11.93
C LEU A 66 -0.55 16.75 -11.98
N ALA A 67 -1.05 17.51 -10.99
CA ALA A 67 -2.46 17.89 -10.93
C ALA A 67 -2.98 18.60 -12.19
N PRO A 68 -2.23 19.53 -12.83
CA PRO A 68 -2.65 20.15 -14.09
C PRO A 68 -2.83 19.15 -15.22
N GLU A 69 -1.92 18.20 -15.34
CA GLU A 69 -1.91 17.17 -16.40
C GLU A 69 -3.03 16.13 -16.17
N VAL A 70 -3.32 15.82 -14.90
CA VAL A 70 -4.45 14.98 -14.52
C VAL A 70 -5.77 15.67 -14.84
N ALA A 71 -5.91 16.96 -14.52
CA ALA A 71 -7.12 17.74 -14.82
C ALA A 71 -7.40 17.84 -16.33
N GLN A 72 -6.35 17.88 -17.16
CA GLN A 72 -6.45 17.85 -18.63
C GLN A 72 -6.71 16.43 -19.17
N GLY A 73 -6.70 15.40 -18.32
CA GLY A 73 -6.90 14.01 -18.72
C GLY A 73 -5.74 13.40 -19.53
N LEU A 74 -4.56 14.03 -19.52
CA LEU A 74 -3.36 13.55 -20.22
C LEU A 74 -2.74 12.35 -19.52
N VAL A 75 -2.77 12.36 -18.18
CA VAL A 75 -2.30 11.27 -17.32
C VAL A 75 -3.31 10.95 -16.24
N ALA A 76 -3.23 9.73 -15.72
CA ALA A 76 -3.84 9.38 -14.44
C ALA A 76 -2.73 9.02 -13.45
N VAL A 77 -2.85 9.47 -12.21
CA VAL A 77 -1.85 9.19 -11.16
C VAL A 77 -2.53 8.47 -9.99
N LYS A 78 -1.92 7.37 -9.55
CA LYS A 78 -2.34 6.62 -8.38
C LYS A 78 -1.17 6.49 -7.42
N ASP A 79 -1.25 7.19 -6.30
CA ASP A 79 -0.26 7.12 -5.23
C ASP A 79 -0.68 6.07 -4.19
N SER A 80 0.28 5.26 -3.77
CA SER A 80 0.19 4.28 -2.69
C SER A 80 1.36 4.47 -1.73
N ALA A 81 1.38 3.73 -0.63
CA ALA A 81 2.44 3.86 0.38
C ALA A 81 3.82 3.42 -0.13
N ASP A 82 3.86 2.41 -1.00
CA ASP A 82 5.06 1.73 -1.51
C ASP A 82 5.40 2.08 -2.96
N ARG A 83 4.48 2.72 -3.69
CA ARG A 83 4.64 3.04 -5.11
C ARG A 83 3.73 4.15 -5.56
N SER A 84 4.13 4.81 -6.64
CA SER A 84 3.26 5.70 -7.41
C SER A 84 3.19 5.24 -8.86
N VAL A 85 2.00 5.17 -9.43
CA VAL A 85 1.77 4.77 -10.82
C VAL A 85 1.22 5.95 -11.61
N ILE A 86 1.93 6.34 -12.66
CA ILE A 86 1.50 7.34 -13.64
C ILE A 86 1.09 6.57 -14.89
N THR A 87 -0.17 6.63 -15.26
CA THR A 87 -0.70 6.03 -16.50
C THR A 87 -0.79 7.10 -17.57
N LEU A 88 0.02 6.94 -18.62
CA LEU A 88 0.05 7.77 -19.80
C LEU A 88 -0.80 7.12 -20.89
N ARG A 89 -1.81 7.83 -21.41
CA ARG A 89 -2.62 7.33 -22.53
C ARG A 89 -1.78 7.28 -23.80
N GLY A 90 -1.80 6.14 -24.49
CA GLY A 90 -0.98 5.93 -25.70
C GLY A 90 -1.47 6.71 -26.91
N ASP A 91 -2.76 7.03 -26.95
CA ASP A 91 -3.37 7.73 -28.07
C ASP A 91 -2.90 9.19 -28.11
N GLY A 92 -2.38 9.59 -29.27
CA GLY A 92 -1.77 10.90 -29.46
C GLY A 92 -0.29 10.98 -29.06
N VAL A 93 0.15 10.24 -28.04
CA VAL A 93 1.57 10.18 -27.66
C VAL A 93 2.41 9.49 -28.70
N PHE A 94 1.89 8.41 -29.27
CA PHE A 94 2.54 7.64 -30.32
C PHE A 94 1.69 7.66 -31.61
N ALA A 95 2.34 7.73 -32.77
CA ALA A 95 1.66 7.45 -34.01
C ALA A 95 1.25 5.96 -34.08
N SER A 96 0.24 5.65 -34.90
CA SER A 96 -0.24 4.27 -35.06
C SER A 96 0.90 3.36 -35.53
N GLY A 97 1.08 2.24 -34.82
CA GLY A 97 2.15 1.25 -35.07
C GLY A 97 3.57 1.77 -34.82
N SER A 98 3.75 2.97 -34.27
CA SER A 98 5.05 3.57 -33.96
C SER A 98 5.36 3.55 -32.45
N ALA A 99 6.65 3.59 -32.13
CA ALA A 99 7.17 3.81 -30.80
C ALA A 99 7.85 5.18 -30.64
N GLU A 100 7.76 6.04 -31.67
CA GLU A 100 8.25 7.41 -31.61
C GLU A 100 7.23 8.30 -30.90
N VAL A 101 7.70 9.09 -29.92
CA VAL A 101 6.87 10.03 -29.19
C VAL A 101 6.66 11.27 -30.04
N SER A 102 5.41 11.73 -30.14
CA SER A 102 5.07 12.99 -30.80
C SER A 102 5.63 14.16 -29.98
N SER A 103 6.22 15.15 -30.68
CA SER A 103 6.80 16.36 -30.08
C SER A 103 5.80 17.17 -29.23
N ASN A 104 4.51 17.03 -29.50
CA ASN A 104 3.46 17.66 -28.71
C ASN A 104 3.44 17.16 -27.24
N PHE A 105 4.06 16.00 -26.96
CA PHE A 105 4.12 15.39 -25.63
C PHE A 105 5.48 15.55 -24.94
N ASP A 106 6.45 16.22 -25.57
CA ASP A 106 7.76 16.50 -24.96
C ASP A 106 7.62 17.29 -23.66
N GLY A 107 6.73 18.29 -23.63
CA GLY A 107 6.43 19.05 -22.42
C GLY A 107 5.82 18.21 -21.31
N LEU A 108 4.92 17.28 -21.63
CA LEU A 108 4.33 16.35 -20.66
C LEU A 108 5.40 15.40 -20.10
N LEU A 109 6.22 14.79 -20.95
CA LEU A 109 7.30 13.91 -20.50
C LEU A 109 8.35 14.67 -19.66
N ALA A 110 8.61 15.94 -20.00
CA ALA A 110 9.46 16.80 -19.20
C ALA A 110 8.89 16.99 -17.79
N ARG A 111 7.61 17.31 -17.66
CA ARG A 111 6.92 17.46 -16.38
C ARG A 111 6.91 16.16 -15.56
N ILE A 112 6.67 15.02 -16.22
CA ILE A 112 6.77 13.71 -15.56
C ILE A 112 8.21 13.47 -15.08
N GLY A 113 9.21 13.78 -15.89
CA GLY A 113 10.61 13.67 -15.50
C GLY A 113 10.94 14.54 -14.29
N ASP A 114 10.50 15.81 -14.28
CA ASP A 114 10.70 16.70 -13.13
C ASP A 114 10.04 16.16 -11.85
N ALA A 115 8.83 15.60 -11.97
CA ALA A 115 8.16 14.93 -10.86
C ALA A 115 8.98 13.71 -10.35
N LEU A 116 9.48 12.87 -11.27
CA LEU A 116 10.29 11.70 -10.93
C LEU A 116 11.63 12.06 -10.31
N ALA A 117 12.20 13.22 -10.63
CA ALA A 117 13.45 13.70 -10.04
C ALA A 117 13.31 13.99 -8.53
N THR A 118 12.09 14.30 -8.07
CA THR A 118 11.82 14.57 -6.65
C THR A 118 11.64 13.31 -5.78
N VAL A 119 11.50 12.13 -6.43
CA VAL A 119 11.18 10.86 -5.74
C VAL A 119 12.32 9.87 -5.93
N PRO A 120 12.92 9.34 -4.85
CA PRO A 120 13.90 8.28 -4.97
C PRO A 120 13.24 6.94 -5.34
N GLY A 121 14.05 5.99 -5.83
CA GLY A 121 13.63 4.62 -6.09
C GLY A 121 13.70 4.22 -7.56
N ALA A 122 13.51 2.93 -7.81
CA ALA A 122 13.50 2.37 -9.16
C ALA A 122 12.24 2.77 -9.92
N VAL A 123 12.37 2.97 -11.21
CA VAL A 123 11.25 3.30 -12.11
C VAL A 123 11.08 2.17 -13.11
N VAL A 124 9.88 1.60 -13.16
CA VAL A 124 9.51 0.57 -14.13
C VAL A 124 8.49 1.16 -15.10
N VAL A 125 8.83 1.13 -16.38
CA VAL A 125 7.98 1.63 -17.47
C VAL A 125 7.42 0.43 -18.21
N VAL A 126 6.09 0.26 -18.20
CA VAL A 126 5.40 -0.87 -18.81
C VAL A 126 4.53 -0.38 -19.97
N GLY A 127 4.75 -0.93 -21.16
CA GLY A 127 3.93 -0.65 -22.33
C GLY A 127 2.82 -1.68 -22.50
N HIS A 128 1.64 -1.21 -22.90
CA HIS A 128 0.47 -2.03 -23.20
C HIS A 128 -0.12 -1.64 -24.56
N THR A 129 -0.76 -2.59 -25.22
CA THR A 129 -1.54 -2.38 -26.44
C THR A 129 -2.98 -2.83 -26.25
N ASP A 130 -3.81 -2.57 -27.23
CA ASP A 130 -5.06 -3.30 -27.41
C ASP A 130 -4.79 -4.65 -28.11
N ASN A 131 -5.85 -5.38 -28.42
CA ASN A 131 -5.79 -6.68 -29.12
C ASN A 131 -5.70 -6.60 -30.64
N VAL A 132 -5.59 -5.39 -31.21
CA VAL A 132 -5.42 -5.22 -32.66
C VAL A 132 -3.96 -5.42 -32.99
N ARG A 133 -3.68 -6.32 -33.93
CA ARG A 133 -2.30 -6.57 -34.39
C ARG A 133 -1.73 -5.35 -35.13
N PRO A 134 -0.45 -5.05 -34.93
CA PRO A 134 0.23 -4.06 -35.76
C PRO A 134 0.10 -4.41 -37.24
N SER A 135 0.13 -3.37 -38.10
CA SER A 135 0.12 -3.57 -39.57
C SER A 135 1.26 -4.50 -39.99
N ALA A 136 1.02 -5.32 -41.01
CA ALA A 136 2.05 -6.17 -41.61
C ALA A 136 3.26 -5.36 -42.15
N THR A 137 3.08 -4.07 -42.42
CA THR A 137 4.16 -3.15 -42.82
C THR A 137 4.88 -2.49 -41.63
N SER A 138 4.43 -2.73 -40.42
CA SER A 138 5.09 -2.23 -39.22
C SER A 138 6.44 -2.95 -39.04
N ARG A 139 7.47 -2.18 -38.68
CA ARG A 139 8.78 -2.74 -38.29
C ARG A 139 8.72 -3.53 -36.98
N LEU A 140 7.66 -3.33 -36.21
CA LEU A 140 7.40 -3.99 -34.94
C LEU A 140 6.35 -5.07 -35.19
N GLY A 141 6.79 -6.33 -35.28
CA GLY A 141 6.01 -7.45 -35.79
C GLY A 141 4.89 -7.93 -34.86
N SER A 142 4.90 -7.55 -33.58
CA SER A 142 3.91 -7.98 -32.59
C SER A 142 3.51 -6.87 -31.64
N ASN A 143 2.37 -7.05 -30.95
CA ASN A 143 1.94 -6.15 -29.87
C ASN A 143 2.94 -6.13 -28.72
N PHE A 144 3.60 -7.25 -28.46
CA PHE A 144 4.68 -7.32 -27.47
C PHE A 144 5.85 -6.43 -27.87
N ASP A 145 6.37 -6.55 -29.12
CA ASP A 145 7.48 -5.74 -29.62
C ASP A 145 7.13 -4.25 -29.63
N LEU A 146 5.90 -3.91 -30.08
CA LEU A 146 5.41 -2.55 -30.08
C LEU A 146 5.35 -1.94 -28.67
N SER A 147 4.79 -2.68 -27.72
CA SER A 147 4.70 -2.23 -26.32
C SER A 147 6.07 -2.09 -25.67
N GLN A 148 6.98 -3.04 -25.91
CA GLN A 148 8.36 -2.99 -25.44
C GLN A 148 9.12 -1.79 -26.00
N ALA A 149 8.99 -1.52 -27.29
CA ALA A 149 9.65 -0.39 -27.94
C ALA A 149 9.13 0.96 -27.40
N ARG A 150 7.81 1.08 -27.16
CA ARG A 150 7.19 2.26 -26.55
C ARG A 150 7.68 2.50 -25.14
N ALA A 151 7.68 1.45 -24.30
CA ALA A 151 8.20 1.52 -22.94
C ALA A 151 9.67 1.94 -22.90
N LYS A 152 10.50 1.37 -23.79
CA LYS A 152 11.92 1.71 -23.91
C LYS A 152 12.13 3.18 -24.32
N THR A 153 11.35 3.68 -25.26
CA THR A 153 11.43 5.10 -25.70
C THR A 153 11.09 6.03 -24.55
N VAL A 154 9.98 5.79 -23.83
CA VAL A 154 9.58 6.61 -22.68
C VAL A 154 10.62 6.53 -21.57
N ALA A 155 11.08 5.33 -21.19
CA ALA A 155 12.10 5.15 -20.15
C ALA A 155 13.39 5.94 -20.49
N ARG A 156 13.85 5.90 -21.76
CA ARG A 156 15.03 6.64 -22.21
C ARG A 156 14.82 8.16 -22.11
N LEU A 157 13.67 8.66 -22.51
CA LEU A 157 13.37 10.10 -22.45
C LEU A 157 13.28 10.60 -21.00
N LEU A 158 12.68 9.81 -20.10
CA LEU A 158 12.62 10.13 -18.69
C LEU A 158 14.01 10.07 -18.02
N ALA A 159 14.83 9.08 -18.36
CA ALA A 159 16.19 8.94 -17.83
C ALA A 159 17.08 10.12 -18.21
N GLN A 160 16.91 10.70 -19.40
CA GLN A 160 17.66 11.90 -19.82
C GLN A 160 17.40 13.11 -18.92
N ARG A 161 16.28 13.12 -18.19
CA ARG A 161 15.85 14.25 -17.38
C ARG A 161 15.88 13.98 -15.85
N ALA A 162 15.62 12.76 -15.44
CA ALA A 162 15.32 12.44 -14.05
C ALA A 162 16.23 11.37 -13.43
N GLY A 163 17.52 11.42 -13.70
CA GLY A 163 18.51 10.60 -13.04
C GLY A 163 19.16 9.54 -13.92
N PRO A 164 19.96 8.63 -13.33
CA PRO A 164 20.76 7.69 -14.07
C PRO A 164 19.91 6.64 -14.79
N ALA A 165 20.36 6.18 -15.96
CA ALA A 165 19.62 5.23 -16.79
C ALA A 165 19.34 3.89 -16.08
N GLU A 166 20.22 3.49 -15.17
CA GLU A 166 20.11 2.25 -14.38
C GLU A 166 18.91 2.25 -13.43
N ARG A 167 18.36 3.43 -13.12
CA ARG A 167 17.13 3.60 -12.34
C ARG A 167 15.91 3.09 -13.10
N TYR A 168 15.97 3.07 -14.44
CA TYR A 168 14.84 2.81 -15.32
C TYR A 168 14.88 1.40 -15.90
N ARG A 169 13.75 0.69 -15.79
CA ARG A 169 13.52 -0.57 -16.48
C ARG A 169 12.33 -0.41 -17.42
N SER A 170 12.37 -1.07 -18.56
CA SER A 170 11.27 -1.05 -19.52
C SER A 170 10.79 -2.46 -19.83
N GLU A 171 9.47 -2.65 -19.85
CA GLU A 171 8.82 -3.93 -20.13
C GLU A 171 7.68 -3.75 -21.13
N GLY A 172 7.51 -4.71 -22.04
CA GLY A 172 6.33 -4.81 -22.91
C GLY A 172 5.40 -5.90 -22.40
N ARG A 173 4.11 -5.62 -22.34
CA ARG A 173 3.07 -6.60 -22.00
C ARG A 173 2.13 -6.89 -23.17
N GLY A 174 2.24 -6.13 -24.27
CA GLY A 174 1.31 -6.27 -25.38
C GLY A 174 -0.13 -6.13 -24.93
N GLU A 175 -0.99 -7.02 -25.39
CA GLU A 175 -2.41 -7.11 -25.06
C GLU A 175 -2.74 -8.01 -23.86
N THR A 176 -1.74 -8.55 -23.15
CA THR A 176 -1.95 -9.60 -22.13
C THR A 176 -2.54 -9.09 -20.81
N GLU A 177 -2.42 -7.79 -20.55
CA GLU A 177 -2.90 -7.16 -19.31
C GLU A 177 -3.85 -5.99 -19.63
N PRO A 178 -5.06 -6.25 -20.13
CA PRO A 178 -6.00 -5.19 -20.46
C PRO A 178 -6.63 -4.59 -19.19
N LEU A 179 -6.81 -3.25 -19.16
CA LEU A 179 -7.55 -2.57 -18.09
C LEU A 179 -9.06 -2.82 -18.20
N VAL A 180 -9.55 -2.95 -19.42
CA VAL A 180 -10.96 -3.16 -19.75
C VAL A 180 -11.07 -4.11 -20.94
N PRO A 181 -12.23 -4.76 -21.16
CA PRO A 181 -12.44 -5.60 -22.34
C PRO A 181 -12.16 -4.84 -23.64
N ASN A 182 -11.58 -5.50 -24.64
CA ASN A 182 -11.25 -4.91 -25.95
C ASN A 182 -12.46 -4.86 -26.93
N ASP A 183 -13.66 -4.72 -26.42
CA ASP A 183 -14.94 -4.82 -27.12
C ASP A 183 -15.36 -3.58 -27.92
N SER A 184 -14.85 -2.42 -27.52
CA SER A 184 -15.16 -1.14 -28.17
C SER A 184 -13.89 -0.35 -28.50
N ALA A 185 -13.99 0.60 -29.44
CA ALA A 185 -12.87 1.49 -29.77
C ALA A 185 -12.43 2.32 -28.55
N ALA A 186 -13.39 2.76 -27.73
CA ALA A 186 -13.11 3.51 -26.50
C ALA A 186 -12.36 2.66 -25.49
N ASN A 187 -12.74 1.40 -25.31
CA ASN A 187 -12.06 0.48 -24.39
C ASN A 187 -10.66 0.11 -24.90
N ARG A 188 -10.51 -0.14 -26.21
CA ARG A 188 -9.19 -0.35 -26.80
C ARG A 188 -8.26 0.87 -26.60
N ALA A 189 -8.79 2.08 -26.73
CA ALA A 189 -8.03 3.31 -26.45
C ALA A 189 -7.52 3.39 -25.01
N ARG A 190 -8.27 2.88 -24.03
CA ARG A 190 -7.86 2.79 -22.63
C ARG A 190 -6.79 1.72 -22.39
N ASN A 191 -6.80 0.66 -23.19
CA ASN A 191 -5.79 -0.40 -23.08
C ASN A 191 -4.45 0.03 -23.70
N ARG A 192 -4.44 0.88 -24.75
CA ARG A 192 -3.22 1.47 -25.31
C ARG A 192 -2.65 2.51 -24.35
N ARG A 193 -1.73 2.10 -23.50
CA ARG A 193 -1.15 2.95 -22.45
C ARG A 193 0.30 2.61 -22.16
N VAL A 194 0.96 3.52 -21.47
CA VAL A 194 2.24 3.28 -20.81
C VAL A 194 2.10 3.59 -19.33
N ASP A 195 2.37 2.61 -18.47
CA ASP A 195 2.36 2.75 -17.03
C ASP A 195 3.80 3.00 -16.56
N ILE A 196 4.01 4.09 -15.81
CA ILE A 196 5.29 4.47 -15.20
C ILE A 196 5.14 4.29 -13.70
N THR A 197 5.77 3.27 -13.15
CA THR A 197 5.71 2.94 -11.72
C THR A 197 7.00 3.32 -11.03
N VAL A 198 6.92 4.18 -10.03
CA VAL A 198 8.03 4.46 -9.11
C VAL A 198 7.88 3.57 -7.88
N LEU A 199 8.88 2.76 -7.60
CA LEU A 199 8.97 1.95 -6.38
C LEU A 199 9.64 2.80 -5.30
N ILE A 200 8.89 3.14 -4.27
CA ILE A 200 9.39 3.95 -3.15
C ILE A 200 10.09 3.00 -2.18
N PRO A 201 11.41 3.17 -1.92
CA PRO A 201 12.09 2.32 -0.96
C PRO A 201 11.44 2.46 0.40
N SER A 202 10.99 1.35 1.00
CA SER A 202 10.66 1.35 2.42
C SER A 202 11.95 1.72 3.17
N GLN A 203 11.92 2.78 3.96
CA GLN A 203 13.03 3.08 4.85
C GLN A 203 13.16 1.88 5.80
N ALA A 204 14.18 1.05 5.56
CA ALA A 204 14.54 0.01 6.49
C ALA A 204 14.89 0.71 7.81
N GLN A 205 14.15 0.35 8.86
CA GLN A 205 14.42 0.73 10.24
C GLN A 205 15.68 0.03 10.72
#